data_9c42a60f67384a1dc5238adf356291b4
#
_entry.id   9c42a60f67384a1dc5238adf356291b4
#
_cell.length_a   1.000
_cell.length_b   1.000
_cell.length_c   1.000
_cell.angle_alpha   90.00
_cell.angle_beta   90.00
_cell.angle_gamma   90.00
#
_symmetry.space_group_name_H-M   'P 1'
#
loop_
_entity.id
_entity.type
_entity.pdbx_description
1 polymer ?
#
loop_
_entity_poly.entity_id
_entity_poly.type
_entity_poly.pdbx_seq_one_letter_code
_entity_poly.pdbx_strand_id
1 'polypeptide(L)'
;MGMIRKALLSDLPIVLSIIQYGREKMIASGNSHQWGSTHPSDEQIKTDIEKGNSYLVLSDDGSPIATFAFIQGTDPTYLKIEGEGWLNNEPYGTIHRIASVPNVHGVLSTVMEYCFQKVKNIRIDTHEENVIMRNALKKLGFTYCGIIYLENGDPRLAFQRTIDNSRSI
;
A
#
# COMPACT_ATOMS: atom_id res chain seq x y z
N MET A 1 -0.13 -18.13 2.10
CA MET A 1 -0.89 -17.16 2.90
C MET A 1 -2.36 -17.46 2.80
N GLY A 2 -3.05 -17.26 3.92
CA GLY A 2 -4.46 -17.55 3.96
C GLY A 2 -5.31 -16.39 3.44
N MET A 3 -6.29 -16.00 4.23
CA MET A 3 -7.36 -15.10 3.82
C MET A 3 -7.01 -13.63 4.06
N ILE A 4 -7.63 -12.76 3.28
CA ILE A 4 -7.65 -11.31 3.55
C ILE A 4 -9.08 -10.94 3.97
N ARG A 5 -9.19 -10.17 5.05
CA ARG A 5 -10.47 -9.65 5.52
C ARG A 5 -10.36 -8.20 5.96
N LYS A 6 -11.49 -7.51 6.00
CA LYS A 6 -11.51 -6.15 6.56
C LYS A 6 -11.18 -6.19 8.04
N ALA A 7 -10.41 -5.20 8.49
CA ALA A 7 -10.14 -4.99 9.90
C ALA A 7 -11.36 -4.34 10.55
N LEU A 8 -11.65 -4.78 11.78
CA LEU A 8 -12.70 -4.21 12.63
C LEU A 8 -12.04 -3.33 13.70
N LEU A 9 -12.81 -2.48 14.37
CA LEU A 9 -12.28 -1.65 15.46
C LEU A 9 -11.65 -2.48 16.57
N SER A 10 -12.17 -3.69 16.80
CA SER A 10 -11.57 -4.62 17.76
C SER A 10 -10.18 -5.11 17.34
N ASP A 11 -9.81 -4.98 16.07
CA ASP A 11 -8.49 -5.35 15.55
C ASP A 11 -7.47 -4.20 15.67
N LEU A 12 -7.89 -3.02 16.13
CA LEU A 12 -7.00 -1.85 16.15
C LEU A 12 -5.67 -2.11 16.85
N PRO A 13 -5.62 -2.75 18.03
CA PRO A 13 -4.32 -3.02 18.67
C PRO A 13 -3.40 -3.89 17.81
N ILE A 14 -3.94 -4.88 17.12
CA ILE A 14 -3.17 -5.76 16.24
C ILE A 14 -2.66 -5.00 15.03
N VAL A 15 -3.49 -4.18 14.41
CA VAL A 15 -3.10 -3.35 13.25
C VAL A 15 -1.97 -2.41 13.65
N LEU A 16 -2.11 -1.72 14.78
CA LEU A 16 -1.07 -0.81 15.28
C LEU A 16 0.25 -1.53 15.56
N SER A 17 0.19 -2.74 16.10
CA SER A 17 1.36 -3.57 16.34
C SER A 17 2.08 -3.91 15.03
N ILE A 18 1.34 -4.29 14.00
CA ILE A 18 1.91 -4.61 12.68
C ILE A 18 2.52 -3.37 12.03
N ILE A 19 1.87 -2.22 12.14
CA ILE A 19 2.39 -0.94 11.65
C ILE A 19 3.73 -0.62 12.33
N GLN A 20 3.85 -0.87 13.63
CA GLN A 20 5.12 -0.64 14.34
C GLN A 20 6.25 -1.50 13.79
N TYR A 21 5.99 -2.77 13.49
CA TYR A 21 6.98 -3.60 12.80
C TYR A 21 7.39 -3.01 11.46
N GLY A 22 6.44 -2.46 10.72
CA GLY A 22 6.71 -1.80 9.45
C GLY A 22 7.63 -0.59 9.59
N ARG A 23 7.40 0.25 10.60
CA ARG A 23 8.26 1.40 10.90
C ARG A 23 9.69 0.96 11.19
N GLU A 24 9.84 -0.03 12.06
CA GLU A 24 11.14 -0.55 12.44
C GLU A 24 11.88 -1.12 11.23
N LYS A 25 11.18 -1.87 10.38
CA LYS A 25 11.76 -2.45 9.17
C LYS A 25 12.21 -1.36 8.18
N MET A 26 11.42 -0.33 8.00
CA MET A 26 11.79 0.79 7.12
C MET A 26 13.06 1.47 7.60
N ILE A 27 13.16 1.78 8.88
CA ILE A 27 14.32 2.42 9.47
C ILE A 27 15.56 1.51 9.33
N ALA A 28 15.41 0.23 9.66
CA ALA A 28 16.51 -0.74 9.58
C ALA A 28 17.03 -0.95 8.16
N SER A 29 16.18 -0.80 7.15
CA SER A 29 16.56 -0.99 5.74
C SER A 29 17.01 0.30 5.03
N GLY A 30 17.19 1.41 5.76
CA GLY A 30 17.64 2.67 5.19
C GLY A 30 16.53 3.59 4.71
N ASN A 31 15.27 3.23 4.90
CA ASN A 31 14.11 4.04 4.51
C ASN A 31 13.56 4.75 5.75
N SER A 32 14.34 5.72 6.29
CA SER A 32 13.99 6.38 7.55
C SER A 32 13.07 7.59 7.37
N HIS A 33 12.85 8.05 6.14
CA HIS A 33 12.12 9.29 5.87
C HIS A 33 10.69 9.08 5.36
N GLN A 34 10.31 7.86 5.00
CA GLN A 34 8.94 7.60 4.55
C GLN A 34 7.94 7.68 5.71
N TRP A 35 8.13 6.83 6.72
CA TRP A 35 7.29 6.83 7.91
C TRP A 35 7.96 7.45 9.13
N GLY A 36 9.28 7.31 9.23
CA GLY A 36 9.99 7.69 10.45
C GLY A 36 9.50 6.90 11.64
N SER A 37 9.44 7.53 12.80
CA SER A 37 9.01 6.88 14.05
C SER A 37 7.55 7.14 14.41
N THR A 38 6.86 8.05 13.71
CA THR A 38 5.53 8.54 14.13
C THR A 38 4.44 8.37 13.09
N HIS A 39 4.78 8.17 11.83
CA HIS A 39 3.81 8.05 10.76
C HIS A 39 3.64 6.58 10.37
N PRO A 40 2.45 6.10 10.00
CA PRO A 40 1.16 6.78 10.12
C PRO A 40 0.71 6.91 11.58
N SER A 41 -0.10 7.92 11.88
CA SER A 41 -0.62 8.12 13.22
C SER A 41 -1.65 7.05 13.59
N ASP A 42 -1.84 6.83 14.89
CA ASP A 42 -2.87 5.90 15.37
C ASP A 42 -4.25 6.33 14.89
N GLU A 43 -4.48 7.63 14.83
CA GLU A 43 -5.75 8.20 14.38
C GLU A 43 -6.01 7.92 12.89
N GLN A 44 -4.97 8.00 12.07
CA GLN A 44 -5.09 7.65 10.65
C GLN A 44 -5.49 6.18 10.49
N ILE A 45 -4.87 5.29 11.25
CA ILE A 45 -5.18 3.86 11.20
C ILE A 45 -6.61 3.60 11.64
N LYS A 46 -7.05 4.24 12.71
CA LYS A 46 -8.43 4.14 13.19
C LYS A 46 -9.41 4.62 12.12
N THR A 47 -9.12 5.74 11.48
CA THR A 47 -9.96 6.29 10.40
C THR A 47 -10.07 5.32 9.24
N ASP A 48 -8.96 4.69 8.83
CA ASP A 48 -8.98 3.67 7.78
C ASP A 48 -9.93 2.53 8.13
N ILE A 49 -9.88 2.06 9.37
CA ILE A 49 -10.76 0.98 9.84
C ILE A 49 -12.22 1.43 9.81
N GLU A 50 -12.51 2.61 10.33
CA GLU A 50 -13.88 3.15 10.39
C GLU A 50 -14.48 3.35 9.00
N LYS A 51 -13.66 3.71 8.02
CA LYS A 51 -14.10 3.86 6.63
C LYS A 51 -14.20 2.54 5.87
N GLY A 52 -13.82 1.43 6.48
CA GLY A 52 -13.83 0.12 5.81
C GLY A 52 -12.71 -0.06 4.80
N ASN A 53 -11.62 0.71 4.92
CA ASN A 53 -10.49 0.68 4.00
C ASN A 53 -9.28 -0.08 4.54
N SER A 54 -9.32 -0.51 5.79
CA SER A 54 -8.22 -1.27 6.42
C SER A 54 -8.47 -2.77 6.33
N TYR A 55 -7.43 -3.52 6.02
CA TYR A 55 -7.49 -4.97 5.81
C TYR A 55 -6.40 -5.67 6.59
N LEU A 56 -6.67 -6.92 6.96
CA LEU A 56 -5.69 -7.83 7.55
C LEU A 56 -5.45 -9.00 6.62
N VAL A 57 -4.18 -9.37 6.48
CA VAL A 57 -3.77 -10.61 5.82
C VAL A 57 -3.54 -11.64 6.92
N LEU A 58 -4.16 -12.80 6.78
CA LEU A 58 -4.07 -13.88 7.77
C LEU A 58 -3.19 -14.99 7.20
N SER A 59 -2.44 -15.64 8.07
CA SER A 59 -1.73 -16.86 7.72
C SER A 59 -2.72 -18.03 7.61
N ASP A 60 -2.22 -19.19 7.18
CA ASP A 60 -3.06 -20.38 7.02
C ASP A 60 -3.71 -20.85 8.35
N ASP A 61 -3.07 -20.52 9.48
CA ASP A 61 -3.63 -20.83 10.81
C ASP A 61 -4.55 -19.73 11.35
N GLY A 62 -4.81 -18.68 10.54
CA GLY A 62 -5.68 -17.58 10.94
C GLY A 62 -5.03 -16.43 11.68
N SER A 63 -3.70 -16.47 11.90
CA SER A 63 -2.97 -15.40 12.59
C SER A 63 -2.82 -14.18 11.69
N PRO A 64 -3.05 -12.96 12.20
CA PRO A 64 -2.77 -11.74 11.44
C PRO A 64 -1.27 -11.56 11.20
N ILE A 65 -0.86 -11.46 9.94
CA ILE A 65 0.55 -11.36 9.56
C ILE A 65 0.89 -10.08 8.81
N ALA A 66 -0.11 -9.38 8.30
CA ALA A 66 0.11 -8.13 7.59
C ALA A 66 -1.16 -7.28 7.61
N THR A 67 -0.98 -6.00 7.31
CA THR A 67 -2.09 -5.05 7.16
C THR A 67 -1.83 -4.12 5.99
N PHE A 68 -2.89 -3.60 5.42
CA PHE A 68 -2.80 -2.56 4.38
C PHE A 68 -4.10 -1.78 4.35
N ALA A 69 -4.03 -0.57 3.81
CA ALA A 69 -5.21 0.20 3.45
C ALA A 69 -5.40 0.12 1.94
N PHE A 70 -6.63 -0.10 1.50
CA PHE A 70 -7.00 -0.10 0.09
C PHE A 70 -8.16 0.87 -0.09
N ILE A 71 -7.92 1.95 -0.85
CA ILE A 71 -8.86 3.05 -1.01
C ILE A 71 -9.20 3.18 -2.47
N GLN A 72 -10.48 3.04 -2.80
CA GLN A 72 -10.98 3.24 -4.16
C GLN A 72 -11.45 4.70 -4.31
N GLY A 73 -11.15 5.29 -5.45
CA GLY A 73 -11.50 6.67 -5.75
C GLY A 73 -10.29 7.57 -5.88
N THR A 74 -10.53 8.84 -6.17
CA THR A 74 -9.48 9.82 -6.43
C THR A 74 -8.72 10.18 -5.16
N ASP A 75 -7.39 10.06 -5.23
CA ASP A 75 -6.50 10.54 -4.18
C ASP A 75 -6.09 11.98 -4.53
N PRO A 76 -6.35 12.96 -3.64
CA PRO A 76 -6.00 14.36 -3.94
C PRO A 76 -4.51 14.58 -4.24
N THR A 77 -3.62 13.80 -3.63
CA THR A 77 -2.17 13.94 -3.86
C THR A 77 -1.75 13.42 -5.23
N TYR A 78 -2.63 12.69 -5.93
CA TYR A 78 -2.37 12.15 -7.25
C TYR A 78 -2.90 13.02 -8.38
N LEU A 79 -3.55 14.12 -8.07
CA LEU A 79 -4.08 15.04 -9.08
C LEU A 79 -2.97 15.75 -9.87
N LYS A 80 -1.83 16.00 -9.22
CA LYS A 80 -0.64 16.57 -9.88
C LYS A 80 0.48 15.55 -9.86
N ILE A 81 1.11 15.35 -11.01
CA ILE A 81 2.25 14.46 -11.14
C ILE A 81 3.25 15.08 -12.11
N GLU A 82 4.54 15.05 -11.75
CA GLU A 82 5.64 15.51 -12.60
C GLU A 82 6.26 14.30 -13.29
N GLY A 83 6.65 14.47 -14.55
CA GLY A 83 7.27 13.43 -15.36
C GLY A 83 6.34 12.96 -16.48
N GLU A 84 6.45 11.67 -16.83
CA GLU A 84 5.62 11.10 -17.90
C GLU A 84 4.12 11.15 -17.59
N GLY A 85 3.75 11.10 -16.31
CA GLY A 85 2.38 11.13 -15.86
C GLY A 85 1.75 9.74 -15.77
N TRP A 86 0.52 9.72 -15.26
CA TRP A 86 -0.24 8.49 -15.10
C TRP A 86 -0.52 7.80 -16.45
N LEU A 87 -0.66 6.48 -16.44
CA LEU A 87 -0.89 5.70 -17.66
C LEU A 87 -2.24 5.99 -18.32
N ASN A 88 -3.24 6.38 -17.53
CA ASN A 88 -4.58 6.67 -17.99
C ASN A 88 -5.32 7.51 -16.95
N ASN A 89 -6.55 7.92 -17.28
CA ASN A 89 -7.43 8.67 -16.39
C ASN A 89 -8.61 7.82 -15.89
N GLU A 90 -8.48 6.49 -15.97
CA GLU A 90 -9.52 5.58 -15.52
C GLU A 90 -9.62 5.56 -13.99
N PRO A 91 -10.76 5.14 -13.44
CA PRO A 91 -10.88 4.94 -11.98
C PRO A 91 -9.81 3.97 -11.48
N TYR A 92 -9.34 4.22 -10.27
CA TYR A 92 -8.25 3.42 -9.70
C TYR A 92 -8.45 3.19 -8.20
N GLY A 93 -7.75 2.19 -7.68
CA GLY A 93 -7.57 1.99 -6.26
C GLY A 93 -6.13 2.31 -5.87
N THR A 94 -5.92 2.62 -4.60
CA THR A 94 -4.61 2.97 -4.06
C THR A 94 -4.34 2.12 -2.83
N ILE A 95 -3.12 1.59 -2.73
CA ILE A 95 -2.68 0.84 -1.56
C ILE A 95 -1.77 1.73 -0.74
N HIS A 96 -2.10 1.89 0.54
CA HIS A 96 -1.35 2.68 1.50
C HIS A 96 -1.10 1.87 2.77
N ARG A 97 -0.12 2.29 3.54
CA ARG A 97 0.12 1.80 4.89
C ARG A 97 0.22 0.27 4.97
N ILE A 98 0.97 -0.30 4.03
CA ILE A 98 1.22 -1.73 4.00
C ILE A 98 2.39 -2.10 4.93
N ALA A 99 2.18 -3.08 5.77
CA ALA A 99 3.18 -3.56 6.72
C ALA A 99 2.96 -5.03 7.05
N SER A 100 4.02 -5.71 7.48
CA SER A 100 3.96 -7.10 7.89
C SER A 100 4.78 -7.37 9.14
N VAL A 101 4.45 -8.45 9.84
CA VAL A 101 5.28 -8.97 10.94
C VAL A 101 6.61 -9.48 10.37
N PRO A 102 7.67 -9.63 11.22
CA PRO A 102 8.96 -10.14 10.74
C PRO A 102 8.85 -11.53 10.12
N ASN A 103 9.77 -11.81 9.19
CA ASN A 103 9.96 -13.14 8.56
C ASN A 103 8.78 -13.61 7.71
N VAL A 104 7.97 -12.70 7.19
CA VAL A 104 6.91 -13.02 6.23
C VAL A 104 7.30 -12.48 4.86
N HIS A 105 7.13 -13.31 3.84
CA HIS A 105 7.45 -12.96 2.45
C HIS A 105 6.21 -13.08 1.57
N GLY A 106 6.21 -12.37 0.43
CA GLY A 106 5.14 -12.46 -0.55
C GLY A 106 3.88 -11.67 -0.21
N VAL A 107 3.92 -10.83 0.81
CA VAL A 107 2.75 -10.03 1.23
C VAL A 107 2.28 -9.11 0.11
N LEU A 108 3.19 -8.35 -0.50
CA LEU A 108 2.82 -7.39 -1.54
C LEU A 108 2.15 -8.09 -2.74
N SER A 109 2.70 -9.23 -3.16
CA SER A 109 2.11 -10.02 -4.24
C SER A 109 0.69 -10.48 -3.91
N THR A 110 0.49 -10.98 -2.69
CA THR A 110 -0.83 -11.43 -2.21
C THR A 110 -1.81 -10.27 -2.17
N VAL A 111 -1.39 -9.12 -1.66
CA VAL A 111 -2.22 -7.91 -1.58
C VAL A 111 -2.61 -7.43 -2.97
N MET A 112 -1.65 -7.39 -3.91
CA MET A 112 -1.93 -6.98 -5.29
C MET A 112 -2.92 -7.90 -5.98
N GLU A 113 -2.77 -9.19 -5.83
CA GLU A 113 -3.70 -10.17 -6.39
C GLU A 113 -5.11 -9.95 -5.88
N TYR A 114 -5.26 -9.72 -4.58
CA TYR A 114 -6.55 -9.44 -3.96
C TYR A 114 -7.16 -8.14 -4.48
N CYS A 115 -6.38 -7.06 -4.53
CA CYS A 115 -6.87 -5.75 -4.94
C CYS A 115 -7.22 -5.72 -6.44
N PHE A 116 -6.48 -6.41 -7.29
CA PHE A 116 -6.79 -6.49 -8.71
C PHE A 116 -8.03 -7.34 -9.02
N GLN A 117 -8.56 -8.06 -8.07
CA GLN A 117 -9.88 -8.68 -8.22
C GLN A 117 -11.01 -7.65 -8.07
N LYS A 118 -10.73 -6.53 -7.43
CA LYS A 118 -11.72 -5.47 -7.16
C LYS A 118 -11.64 -4.31 -8.14
N VAL A 119 -10.44 -4.01 -8.63
CA VAL A 119 -10.20 -2.90 -9.56
C VAL A 119 -9.26 -3.36 -10.67
N LYS A 120 -9.31 -2.68 -11.82
CA LYS A 120 -8.39 -2.96 -12.94
C LYS A 120 -7.16 -2.08 -12.92
N ASN A 121 -7.12 -1.09 -12.06
CA ASN A 121 -6.15 -0.02 -12.12
C ASN A 121 -5.72 0.35 -10.71
N ILE A 122 -4.43 0.25 -10.42
CA ILE A 122 -3.87 0.56 -9.11
C ILE A 122 -2.75 1.58 -9.28
N ARG A 123 -2.83 2.66 -8.49
CA ARG A 123 -1.77 3.64 -8.33
C ARG A 123 -1.19 3.52 -6.94
N ILE A 124 0.12 3.65 -6.81
CA ILE A 124 0.81 3.55 -5.53
C ILE A 124 2.02 4.45 -5.54
N ASP A 125 2.38 4.97 -4.38
CA ASP A 125 3.58 5.78 -4.23
C ASP A 125 4.47 5.23 -3.12
N THR A 126 5.76 5.55 -3.20
CA THR A 126 6.73 5.19 -2.17
C THR A 126 7.87 6.20 -2.13
N HIS A 127 8.57 6.26 -1.00
CA HIS A 127 9.74 7.12 -0.85
C HIS A 127 10.89 6.57 -1.70
N GLU A 128 11.74 7.45 -2.22
CA GLU A 128 12.90 7.04 -3.03
C GLU A 128 13.87 6.12 -2.28
N GLU A 129 13.93 6.24 -0.95
CA GLU A 129 14.78 5.39 -0.09
C GLU A 129 14.22 3.98 0.07
N ASN A 130 12.98 3.74 -0.31
CA ASN A 130 12.36 2.42 -0.19
C ASN A 130 12.71 1.55 -1.38
N VAL A 131 13.98 1.12 -1.44
CA VAL A 131 14.49 0.31 -2.54
C VAL A 131 13.76 -1.04 -2.63
N ILE A 132 13.41 -1.62 -1.49
CA ILE A 132 12.69 -2.90 -1.43
C ILE A 132 11.34 -2.76 -2.15
N MET A 133 10.57 -1.74 -1.81
CA MET A 133 9.26 -1.51 -2.45
C MET A 133 9.41 -1.17 -3.93
N ARG A 134 10.37 -0.33 -4.30
CA ARG A 134 10.62 0.04 -5.69
C ARG A 134 10.90 -1.18 -6.55
N ASN A 135 11.77 -2.07 -6.06
CA ASN A 135 12.12 -3.30 -6.77
C ASN A 135 10.92 -4.26 -6.85
N ALA A 136 10.16 -4.37 -5.77
CA ALA A 136 8.97 -5.23 -5.74
C ALA A 136 7.90 -4.75 -6.72
N LEU A 137 7.64 -3.45 -6.79
CA LEU A 137 6.68 -2.87 -7.73
C LEU A 137 7.09 -3.14 -9.18
N LYS A 138 8.38 -2.99 -9.48
CA LYS A 138 8.90 -3.30 -10.81
C LYS A 138 8.66 -4.76 -11.18
N LYS A 139 8.96 -5.67 -10.27
CA LYS A 139 8.74 -7.12 -10.48
C LYS A 139 7.26 -7.45 -10.69
N LEU A 140 6.37 -6.70 -10.05
CA LEU A 140 4.93 -6.90 -10.16
C LEU A 140 4.31 -6.19 -11.38
N GLY A 141 5.14 -5.64 -12.25
CA GLY A 141 4.67 -5.06 -13.51
C GLY A 141 4.18 -3.62 -13.41
N PHE A 142 4.49 -2.92 -12.34
CA PHE A 142 4.16 -1.50 -12.21
C PHE A 142 5.11 -0.65 -13.05
N THR A 143 4.56 0.41 -13.63
CA THR A 143 5.33 1.38 -14.40
C THR A 143 5.57 2.62 -13.53
N TYR A 144 6.81 3.09 -13.52
CA TYR A 144 7.14 4.38 -12.90
C TYR A 144 6.51 5.51 -13.72
N CYS A 145 5.75 6.37 -13.07
CA CYS A 145 4.98 7.42 -13.74
C CYS A 145 5.51 8.82 -13.47
N GLY A 146 6.25 9.01 -12.39
CA GLY A 146 6.77 10.33 -12.04
C GLY A 146 6.77 10.60 -10.56
N ILE A 147 6.73 11.87 -10.19
CA ILE A 147 6.81 12.32 -8.81
C ILE A 147 5.52 13.03 -8.42
N ILE A 148 4.95 12.61 -7.30
CA ILE A 148 3.85 13.31 -6.66
C ILE A 148 4.37 13.96 -5.36
N TYR A 149 3.60 14.87 -4.81
CA TYR A 149 3.95 15.57 -3.57
C TYR A 149 2.83 15.37 -2.55
N LEU A 150 3.22 15.00 -1.33
CA LEU A 150 2.30 14.90 -0.20
C LEU A 150 1.84 16.31 0.21
N GLU A 151 0.84 16.37 1.07
CA GLU A 151 0.31 17.66 1.55
C GLU A 151 1.38 18.54 2.18
N ASN A 152 2.36 17.94 2.86
CA ASN A 152 3.48 18.67 3.47
C ASN A 152 4.57 19.06 2.46
N GLY A 153 4.41 18.72 1.17
CA GLY A 153 5.38 19.01 0.13
C GLY A 153 6.43 17.95 -0.11
N ASP A 154 6.46 16.88 0.67
CA ASP A 154 7.44 15.82 0.50
C ASP A 154 7.20 15.05 -0.80
N PRO A 155 8.27 14.78 -1.59
CA PRO A 155 8.13 14.04 -2.83
C PRO A 155 7.97 12.54 -2.59
N ARG A 156 7.26 11.89 -3.51
CA ARG A 156 7.13 10.43 -3.57
C ARG A 156 7.21 9.97 -5.02
N LEU A 157 7.77 8.80 -5.22
CA LEU A 157 7.80 8.16 -6.53
C LEU A 157 6.46 7.47 -6.76
N ALA A 158 5.86 7.72 -7.90
CA ALA A 158 4.52 7.25 -8.23
C ALA A 158 4.56 6.17 -9.31
N PHE A 159 3.77 5.13 -9.09
CA PHE A 159 3.73 3.95 -9.96
C PHE A 159 2.29 3.59 -10.25
N GLN A 160 2.07 2.97 -11.39
CA GLN A 160 0.74 2.51 -11.79
C GLN A 160 0.83 1.18 -12.54
N ARG A 161 -0.17 0.33 -12.32
CA ARG A 161 -0.38 -0.85 -13.13
C ARG A 161 -1.85 -0.96 -13.48
N THR A 162 -2.11 -1.24 -14.76
CA THR A 162 -3.45 -1.51 -15.29
C THR A 162 -3.47 -2.95 -15.78
N ILE A 163 -4.50 -3.69 -15.41
CA ILE A 163 -4.73 -5.02 -15.96
C ILE A 163 -5.88 -4.96 -16.98
N ASP A 164 -5.78 -5.77 -18.00
CA ASP A 164 -6.81 -5.86 -19.03
C ASP A 164 -7.41 -7.25 -19.00
N ASN A 165 -8.67 -7.34 -18.55
CA ASN A 165 -9.41 -8.58 -18.46
C ASN A 165 -10.14 -8.92 -19.76
N SER A 166 -10.11 -8.05 -20.75
CA SER A 166 -10.80 -8.29 -22.02
C SER A 166 -10.18 -9.41 -22.86
N ARG A 167 -8.99 -9.86 -22.46
CA ARG A 167 -8.26 -10.93 -23.14
C ARG A 167 -8.54 -12.32 -22.59
N SER A 168 -9.28 -12.42 -21.52
CA SER A 168 -9.56 -13.70 -20.87
C SER A 168 -10.66 -14.50 -21.55
N ILE A 169 -10.82 -14.29 -22.80
CA ILE A 169 -11.82 -15.00 -23.59
C ILE A 169 -11.26 -16.35 -24.03
#